data_e132a2b8e70c583cb637a620aaa017cc
#
_entry.id   e132a2b8e70c583cb637a620aaa017cc
#
_cell.length_a   1.000
_cell.length_b   1.000
_cell.length_c   1.000
_cell.angle_alpha   90.00
_cell.angle_beta   90.00
_cell.angle_gamma   90.00
#
_symmetry.space_group_name_H-M   'P 1'
#
loop_
_entity.id
_entity.type
_entity.pdbx_description
1 polymer ?
#
loop_
_entity_poly.entity_id
_entity_poly.type
_entity_poly.pdbx_seq_one_letter_code
_entity_poly.pdbx_strand_id
1 'polypeptide(L)'
;VEQCAASGAGAVVLKSIFEEQILHHAAALDTVSDSAYGDAEVYLQRYLGEDYKAGFLRLVQEARSKTELPVIASINCVVDKGDWIEYATAMADAGASALELNIFIQSTDIHAQARELELNYAEIVGRVAGAVKIPVSVKLPMRLTNVFALSSALLGHGARGVVFFNRFFEPDVDVERMTFVESSPYSEPTELRNVLRMVAICSAVLPQLDLSVSTGVHDGEAVVKALLCGAEAVQVCTAIHQKGFEVIAEMNEYIDRWSERQGFGSLDEFRGRLNFKNDTSAMFQRVQYMKYFPSEAK
;
A
#
# COMPACT_ATOMS: atom_id res chain seq x y z
N VAL A 1 13.39 0.01 -12.28
CA VAL A 1 13.08 1.45 -12.29
C VAL A 1 13.10 1.98 -13.72
N GLU A 2 14.22 1.81 -14.47
CA GLU A 2 14.36 2.28 -15.87
C GLU A 2 13.27 1.77 -16.81
N GLN A 3 12.91 0.48 -16.69
CA GLN A 3 11.82 -0.10 -17.48
C GLN A 3 10.45 0.50 -17.12
N CYS A 4 10.19 0.79 -15.84
CA CYS A 4 8.97 1.48 -15.45
C CYS A 4 8.90 2.88 -16.08
N ALA A 5 10.02 3.62 -16.08
CA ALA A 5 10.10 4.93 -16.69
C ALA A 5 9.87 4.86 -18.22
N ALA A 6 10.54 3.93 -18.89
CA ALA A 6 10.39 3.72 -20.33
C ALA A 6 8.96 3.32 -20.75
N SER A 7 8.22 2.65 -19.86
CA SER A 7 6.82 2.25 -20.08
C SER A 7 5.80 3.31 -19.64
N GLY A 8 6.24 4.48 -19.16
CA GLY A 8 5.35 5.60 -18.84
C GLY A 8 4.70 5.53 -17.44
N ALA A 9 5.36 4.90 -16.47
CA ALA A 9 4.93 5.00 -15.08
C ALA A 9 5.06 6.44 -14.57
N GLY A 10 4.15 6.89 -13.71
CA GLY A 10 4.20 8.22 -13.08
C GLY A 10 5.11 8.28 -11.85
N ALA A 11 5.35 7.15 -11.19
CA ALA A 11 6.24 6.99 -10.03
C ALA A 11 6.62 5.52 -9.84
N VAL A 12 7.62 5.25 -9.02
CA VAL A 12 8.00 3.89 -8.63
C VAL A 12 8.02 3.78 -7.11
N VAL A 13 7.28 2.81 -6.58
CA VAL A 13 7.37 2.41 -5.17
C VAL A 13 8.36 1.24 -5.08
N LEU A 14 9.42 1.42 -4.31
CA LEU A 14 10.41 0.37 -4.09
C LEU A 14 9.85 -0.72 -3.16
N LYS A 15 10.40 -1.93 -3.25
CA LYS A 15 10.06 -3.00 -2.31
C LYS A 15 10.27 -2.50 -0.88
N SER A 16 9.32 -2.81 0.01
CA SER A 16 9.43 -2.40 1.42
C SER A 16 10.69 -2.97 2.08
N ILE A 17 11.35 -2.17 2.89
CA ILE A 17 12.26 -2.67 3.90
C ILE A 17 11.45 -3.25 5.05
N PHE A 18 11.76 -4.47 5.48
CA PHE A 18 11.10 -5.16 6.56
C PHE A 18 12.05 -5.30 7.74
N GLU A 19 11.66 -4.82 8.90
CA GLU A 19 12.42 -4.96 10.14
C GLU A 19 12.66 -6.43 10.49
N GLU A 20 11.67 -7.30 10.28
CA GLU A 20 11.80 -8.73 10.53
C GLU A 20 12.87 -9.40 9.66
N GLN A 21 13.10 -8.91 8.44
CA GLN A 21 14.18 -9.44 7.59
C GLN A 21 15.56 -9.09 8.17
N ILE A 22 15.68 -7.94 8.81
CA ILE A 22 16.89 -7.54 9.52
C ILE A 22 17.12 -8.47 10.72
N LEU A 23 16.06 -8.71 11.50
CA LEU A 23 16.12 -9.59 12.68
C LEU A 23 16.33 -11.06 12.31
N HIS A 24 15.70 -11.56 11.24
CA HIS A 24 15.87 -12.94 10.78
C HIS A 24 17.26 -13.22 10.19
N HIS A 25 17.87 -12.28 9.49
CA HIS A 25 19.25 -12.45 9.03
C HIS A 25 20.22 -12.53 10.22
N ALA A 26 19.93 -11.80 11.28
CA ALA A 26 20.67 -11.90 12.53
C ALA A 26 20.48 -13.26 13.21
N ALA A 27 19.23 -13.75 13.32
CA ALA A 27 18.92 -15.02 13.99
C ALA A 27 19.39 -16.28 13.22
N ALA A 28 19.45 -16.22 11.87
CA ALA A 28 19.95 -17.35 11.05
C ALA A 28 21.42 -17.64 11.28
N LEU A 29 22.18 -16.71 11.81
CA LEU A 29 23.60 -16.89 12.20
C LEU A 29 23.75 -17.42 13.62
N ASP A 30 22.73 -17.31 14.49
CA ASP A 30 22.73 -17.90 15.82
C ASP A 30 22.82 -19.43 15.80
N THR A 31 22.32 -20.06 14.75
CA THR A 31 22.40 -21.54 14.59
C THR A 31 23.82 -22.02 14.27
N VAL A 32 24.77 -21.12 14.01
CA VAL A 32 26.16 -21.45 13.67
C VAL A 32 27.14 -21.22 14.84
N SER A 33 26.74 -20.49 15.87
CA SER A 33 27.63 -20.18 17.01
C SER A 33 27.10 -20.76 18.33
N ASP A 34 27.45 -22.00 18.57
CA ASP A 34 27.42 -22.61 19.92
C ASP A 34 28.63 -22.05 20.73
N SER A 35 28.68 -20.73 20.92
CA SER A 35 29.80 -20.09 21.62
C SER A 35 29.35 -18.99 22.62
N ALA A 36 29.98 -19.07 23.77
CA ALA A 36 29.76 -18.37 25.04
C ALA A 36 30.04 -16.84 25.05
N TYR A 37 29.65 -16.08 24.02
CA TYR A 37 29.87 -14.65 23.95
C TYR A 37 28.62 -13.87 23.55
N GLY A 38 27.75 -13.58 24.53
CA GLY A 38 26.53 -12.79 24.32
C GLY A 38 26.76 -11.39 23.70
N ASP A 39 27.91 -10.78 23.91
CA ASP A 39 28.26 -9.46 23.34
C ASP A 39 28.58 -9.56 21.83
N ALA A 40 29.11 -10.69 21.35
CA ALA A 40 29.40 -10.90 19.94
C ALA A 40 28.13 -11.07 19.11
N GLU A 41 27.10 -11.67 19.69
CA GLU A 41 25.79 -11.88 19.10
C GLU A 41 25.05 -10.57 18.85
N VAL A 42 24.98 -9.70 19.85
CA VAL A 42 24.39 -8.35 19.72
C VAL A 42 25.14 -7.51 18.69
N TYR A 43 26.49 -7.62 18.66
CA TYR A 43 27.31 -6.92 17.68
C TYR A 43 27.05 -7.41 16.25
N LEU A 44 26.93 -8.72 16.07
CA LEU A 44 26.67 -9.32 14.76
C LEU A 44 25.26 -8.98 14.23
N GLN A 45 24.25 -9.01 15.10
CA GLN A 45 22.89 -8.61 14.78
C GLN A 45 22.83 -7.14 14.30
N ARG A 46 23.53 -6.26 14.99
CA ARG A 46 23.63 -4.85 14.63
C ARG A 46 24.36 -4.64 13.31
N TYR A 47 25.46 -5.35 13.08
CA TYR A 47 26.26 -5.25 11.85
C TYR A 47 25.46 -5.71 10.61
N LEU A 48 24.72 -6.80 10.70
CA LEU A 48 23.89 -7.32 9.60
C LEU A 48 22.68 -6.43 9.33
N GLY A 49 22.09 -5.86 10.37
CA GLY A 49 21.02 -4.87 10.23
C GLY A 49 21.52 -3.61 9.53
N GLU A 50 22.72 -3.15 9.85
CA GLU A 50 23.34 -1.99 9.20
C GLU A 50 23.69 -2.27 7.73
N ASP A 51 24.15 -3.48 7.38
CA ASP A 51 24.43 -3.85 5.98
C ASP A 51 23.15 -3.95 5.13
N TYR A 52 22.09 -4.52 5.68
CA TYR A 52 20.78 -4.56 5.01
C TYR A 52 20.19 -3.17 4.79
N LYS A 53 20.24 -2.31 5.82
CA LYS A 53 19.85 -0.91 5.73
C LYS A 53 20.68 -0.15 4.69
N ALA A 54 22.00 -0.30 4.72
CA ALA A 54 22.89 0.32 3.76
C ALA A 54 22.60 -0.15 2.31
N GLY A 55 22.28 -1.44 2.13
CA GLY A 55 21.85 -1.99 0.84
C GLY A 55 20.59 -1.32 0.31
N PHE A 56 19.61 -1.09 1.19
CA PHE A 56 18.36 -0.44 0.80
C PHE A 56 18.56 1.07 0.50
N LEU A 57 19.40 1.76 1.27
CA LEU A 57 19.76 3.16 0.99
C LEU A 57 20.48 3.29 -0.36
N ARG A 58 21.41 2.39 -0.67
CA ARG A 58 22.04 2.32 -2.00
C ARG A 58 21.00 2.12 -3.10
N LEU A 59 20.00 1.24 -2.89
CA LEU A 59 18.91 1.03 -3.86
C LEU A 59 18.13 2.31 -4.13
N VAL A 60 17.79 3.10 -3.10
CA VAL A 60 17.12 4.40 -3.27
C VAL A 60 17.99 5.36 -4.09
N GLN A 61 19.27 5.50 -3.73
CA GLN A 61 20.23 6.37 -4.43
C GLN A 61 20.41 5.97 -5.89
N GLU A 62 20.59 4.68 -6.17
CA GLU A 62 20.71 4.15 -7.53
C GLU A 62 19.42 4.36 -8.33
N ALA A 63 18.25 4.10 -7.74
CA ALA A 63 16.97 4.34 -8.38
C ALA A 63 16.84 5.83 -8.77
N ARG A 64 17.16 6.74 -7.88
CA ARG A 64 17.14 8.18 -8.15
C ARG A 64 18.13 8.62 -9.23
N SER A 65 19.31 8.00 -9.29
CA SER A 65 20.31 8.31 -10.31
C SER A 65 19.96 7.84 -11.71
N LYS A 66 19.03 6.87 -11.84
CA LYS A 66 18.66 6.21 -13.10
C LYS A 66 17.35 6.71 -13.71
N THR A 67 16.61 7.57 -13.02
CA THR A 67 15.31 8.05 -13.51
C THR A 67 14.95 9.40 -12.93
N GLU A 68 14.22 10.18 -13.72
CA GLU A 68 13.56 11.42 -13.27
C GLU A 68 12.22 11.13 -12.54
N LEU A 69 11.72 9.90 -12.58
CA LEU A 69 10.49 9.55 -11.89
C LEU A 69 10.62 9.74 -10.36
N PRO A 70 9.55 10.15 -9.69
CA PRO A 70 9.49 10.08 -8.24
C PRO A 70 9.74 8.65 -7.75
N VAL A 71 10.72 8.49 -6.86
CA VAL A 71 11.05 7.23 -6.20
C VAL A 71 10.49 7.28 -4.79
N ILE A 72 9.54 6.40 -4.50
CA ILE A 72 8.87 6.28 -3.20
C ILE A 72 9.51 5.13 -2.44
N ALA A 73 10.11 5.41 -1.30
CA ALA A 73 10.66 4.38 -0.44
C ALA A 73 9.55 3.81 0.46
N SER A 74 9.46 2.48 0.54
CA SER A 74 8.46 1.80 1.35
C SER A 74 9.09 1.18 2.59
N ILE A 75 8.45 1.39 3.75
CA ILE A 75 8.93 0.93 5.05
C ILE A 75 7.83 0.09 5.72
N ASN A 76 8.22 -1.07 6.22
CA ASN A 76 7.39 -1.93 7.04
C ASN A 76 8.16 -2.30 8.31
N CYS A 77 7.78 -1.72 9.45
CA CYS A 77 8.41 -1.99 10.74
C CYS A 77 7.39 -2.59 11.71
N VAL A 78 7.88 -3.32 12.70
CA VAL A 78 7.09 -3.82 13.82
C VAL A 78 6.81 -2.68 14.80
N VAL A 79 5.61 -2.63 15.33
CA VAL A 79 4.99 -1.47 15.98
C VAL A 79 5.76 -0.89 17.18
N ASP A 80 6.62 -1.64 17.81
CA ASP A 80 7.00 -1.32 19.21
C ASP A 80 8.46 -0.81 19.41
N LYS A 81 9.26 -0.63 18.37
CA LYS A 81 10.71 -0.42 18.58
C LYS A 81 11.33 0.88 18.06
N GLY A 82 10.54 1.85 17.64
CA GLY A 82 11.08 3.22 17.39
C GLY A 82 11.88 3.43 16.10
N ASP A 83 12.11 2.40 15.30
CA ASP A 83 12.99 2.46 14.13
C ASP A 83 12.37 3.16 12.91
N TRP A 84 11.04 3.36 12.92
CA TRP A 84 10.33 4.06 11.84
C TRP A 84 10.94 5.43 11.50
N ILE A 85 11.30 6.23 12.53
CA ILE A 85 11.86 7.57 12.34
C ILE A 85 13.26 7.47 11.74
N GLU A 86 14.07 6.56 12.23
CA GLU A 86 15.44 6.38 11.74
C GLU A 86 15.46 5.94 10.28
N TYR A 87 14.65 4.94 9.93
CA TYR A 87 14.53 4.49 8.53
C TYR A 87 13.95 5.58 7.64
N ALA A 88 12.89 6.25 8.08
CA ALA A 88 12.25 7.33 7.33
C ALA A 88 13.22 8.47 7.01
N THR A 89 13.98 8.92 8.01
CA THR A 89 14.98 9.98 7.85
C THR A 89 16.09 9.53 6.90
N ALA A 90 16.63 8.33 7.10
CA ALA A 90 17.67 7.79 6.24
C ALA A 90 17.22 7.64 4.77
N MET A 91 15.97 7.22 4.51
CA MET A 91 15.42 7.13 3.16
C MET A 91 15.23 8.51 2.52
N ALA A 92 14.77 9.49 3.30
CA ALA A 92 14.64 10.87 2.84
C ALA A 92 16.02 11.46 2.47
N ASP A 93 17.02 11.24 3.31
CA ASP A 93 18.41 11.71 3.08
C ASP A 93 19.05 10.98 1.87
N ALA A 94 18.69 9.74 1.61
CA ALA A 94 19.11 8.99 0.42
C ALA A 94 18.47 9.51 -0.88
N GLY A 95 17.51 10.45 -0.80
CA GLY A 95 16.89 11.11 -1.93
C GLY A 95 15.52 10.53 -2.35
N ALA A 96 14.85 9.77 -1.49
CA ALA A 96 13.47 9.38 -1.74
C ALA A 96 12.58 10.60 -1.96
N SER A 97 11.66 10.53 -2.94
CA SER A 97 10.72 11.62 -3.25
C SER A 97 9.53 11.64 -2.30
N ALA A 98 9.18 10.49 -1.74
CA ALA A 98 8.11 10.30 -0.76
C ALA A 98 8.35 8.99 0.02
N LEU A 99 7.62 8.81 1.12
CA LEU A 99 7.57 7.58 1.88
C LEU A 99 6.19 6.92 1.77
N GLU A 100 6.18 5.59 1.67
CA GLU A 100 5.00 4.76 1.87
C GLU A 100 5.20 3.93 3.13
N LEU A 101 4.45 4.22 4.19
CA LEU A 101 4.45 3.44 5.42
C LEU A 101 3.46 2.28 5.27
N ASN A 102 3.98 1.09 5.18
CA ASN A 102 3.19 -0.13 5.12
C ASN A 102 2.94 -0.64 6.54
N ILE A 103 1.89 -0.14 7.17
CA ILE A 103 1.59 -0.43 8.57
C ILE A 103 0.59 -1.58 8.64
N PHE A 104 0.95 -2.61 9.39
CA PHE A 104 0.08 -3.72 9.70
C PHE A 104 0.15 -4.07 11.19
N ILE A 105 -0.94 -3.79 11.89
CA ILE A 105 -1.07 -4.10 13.30
C ILE A 105 -2.16 -5.17 13.43
N GLN A 106 -1.76 -6.38 13.80
CA GLN A 106 -2.68 -7.46 14.15
C GLN A 106 -2.43 -7.85 15.60
N SER A 107 -3.46 -7.79 16.42
CA SER A 107 -3.42 -8.26 17.80
C SER A 107 -4.16 -9.59 17.93
N THR A 108 -3.56 -10.51 18.64
CA THR A 108 -4.20 -11.76 19.13
C THR A 108 -4.72 -11.61 20.56
N ASP A 109 -4.48 -10.46 21.19
CA ASP A 109 -5.01 -10.16 22.51
C ASP A 109 -6.51 -9.85 22.43
N ILE A 110 -7.33 -10.70 23.05
CA ILE A 110 -8.78 -10.58 23.09
C ILE A 110 -9.27 -9.36 23.88
N HIS A 111 -8.41 -8.72 24.66
CA HIS A 111 -8.71 -7.52 25.44
C HIS A 111 -8.28 -6.22 24.73
N ALA A 112 -7.51 -6.33 23.66
CA ALA A 112 -7.07 -5.16 22.89
C ALA A 112 -8.28 -4.42 22.28
N GLN A 113 -8.31 -3.10 22.48
CA GLN A 113 -9.38 -2.26 21.94
C GLN A 113 -9.03 -1.82 20.51
N ALA A 114 -9.95 -2.01 19.56
CA ALA A 114 -9.74 -1.61 18.16
C ALA A 114 -9.33 -0.14 18.02
N ARG A 115 -9.89 0.75 18.84
CA ARG A 115 -9.53 2.16 18.86
C ARG A 115 -8.08 2.40 19.25
N GLU A 116 -7.54 1.65 20.20
CA GLU A 116 -6.15 1.78 20.63
C GLU A 116 -5.20 1.33 19.51
N LEU A 117 -5.54 0.23 18.85
CA LEU A 117 -4.79 -0.25 17.70
C LEU A 117 -4.79 0.76 16.55
N GLU A 118 -5.94 1.37 16.24
CA GLU A 118 -6.05 2.41 15.21
C GLU A 118 -5.29 3.71 15.60
N LEU A 119 -5.26 4.08 16.89
CA LEU A 119 -4.47 5.21 17.36
C LEU A 119 -2.96 5.01 17.14
N ASN A 120 -2.46 3.80 17.30
CA ASN A 120 -1.05 3.48 17.04
C ASN A 120 -0.65 3.79 15.59
N TYR A 121 -1.54 3.55 14.61
CA TYR A 121 -1.29 3.96 13.23
C TYR A 121 -1.07 5.47 13.13
N ALA A 122 -1.95 6.26 13.75
CA ALA A 122 -1.88 7.71 13.69
C ALA A 122 -0.63 8.27 14.41
N GLU A 123 -0.25 7.67 15.54
CA GLU A 123 0.95 8.04 16.27
C GLU A 123 2.23 7.76 15.49
N ILE A 124 2.34 6.58 14.87
CA ILE A 124 3.49 6.24 14.00
C ILE A 124 3.61 7.27 12.88
N VAL A 125 2.50 7.55 12.19
CA VAL A 125 2.47 8.53 11.09
C VAL A 125 2.84 9.92 11.56
N GLY A 126 2.31 10.38 12.69
CA GLY A 126 2.63 11.70 13.26
C GLY A 126 4.12 11.86 13.60
N ARG A 127 4.73 10.82 14.15
CA ARG A 127 6.17 10.81 14.45
C ARG A 127 7.03 10.84 13.19
N VAL A 128 6.69 10.02 12.19
CA VAL A 128 7.43 9.97 10.92
C VAL A 128 7.24 11.27 10.14
N ALA A 129 6.01 11.73 9.94
CA ALA A 129 5.72 12.96 9.21
C ALA A 129 6.34 14.21 9.86
N GLY A 130 6.48 14.20 11.20
CA GLY A 130 7.18 15.27 11.91
C GLY A 130 8.71 15.23 11.76
N ALA A 131 9.28 14.10 11.41
CA ALA A 131 10.74 13.91 11.29
C ALA A 131 11.26 14.15 9.86
N VAL A 132 10.44 14.02 8.83
CA VAL A 132 10.82 14.16 7.42
C VAL A 132 10.17 15.36 6.75
N LYS A 133 10.78 15.85 5.67
CA LYS A 133 10.24 16.97 4.86
C LYS A 133 9.52 16.49 3.59
N ILE A 134 9.68 15.22 3.23
CA ILE A 134 9.05 14.60 2.07
C ILE A 134 7.65 14.10 2.41
N PRO A 135 6.72 14.00 1.44
CA PRO A 135 5.37 13.49 1.67
C PRO A 135 5.37 12.07 2.24
N VAL A 136 4.43 11.81 3.13
CA VAL A 136 4.20 10.48 3.73
C VAL A 136 2.83 9.96 3.31
N SER A 137 2.80 8.79 2.71
CA SER A 137 1.59 8.01 2.46
C SER A 137 1.53 6.78 3.37
N VAL A 138 0.34 6.25 3.57
CA VAL A 138 0.13 5.08 4.43
C VAL A 138 -0.61 4.00 3.65
N LYS A 139 -0.03 2.83 3.53
CA LYS A 139 -0.69 1.67 2.93
C LYS A 139 -1.34 0.84 4.02
N LEU A 140 -2.67 0.74 3.93
CA LEU A 140 -3.51 0.13 4.94
C LEU A 140 -3.86 -1.32 4.63
N PRO A 141 -4.09 -2.16 5.65
CA PRO A 141 -4.72 -3.46 5.47
C PRO A 141 -6.21 -3.31 5.14
N MET A 142 -6.78 -4.30 4.45
CA MET A 142 -8.19 -4.26 4.06
C MET A 142 -9.15 -4.45 5.24
N ARG A 143 -8.72 -5.13 6.29
CA ARG A 143 -9.56 -5.49 7.44
C ARG A 143 -9.39 -4.48 8.58
N LEU A 144 -10.18 -3.43 8.53
CA LEU A 144 -10.24 -2.37 9.55
C LEU A 144 -11.70 -2.13 9.94
N THR A 145 -11.91 -1.72 11.19
CA THR A 145 -13.27 -1.47 11.70
C THR A 145 -13.90 -0.24 11.05
N ASN A 146 -13.15 0.87 10.98
CA ASN A 146 -13.60 2.10 10.33
C ASN A 146 -12.43 2.78 9.61
N VAL A 147 -12.22 2.36 8.37
CA VAL A 147 -11.14 2.88 7.53
C VAL A 147 -11.23 4.38 7.28
N PHE A 148 -12.43 4.95 7.26
CA PHE A 148 -12.63 6.39 7.01
C PHE A 148 -12.22 7.23 8.22
N ALA A 149 -12.59 6.78 9.44
CA ALA A 149 -12.15 7.43 10.67
C ALA A 149 -10.63 7.36 10.84
N LEU A 150 -10.04 6.20 10.56
CA LEU A 150 -8.59 6.04 10.56
C LEU A 150 -7.94 6.95 9.51
N SER A 151 -8.41 6.98 8.27
CA SER A 151 -7.87 7.85 7.22
C SER A 151 -7.94 9.35 7.61
N SER A 152 -9.02 9.76 8.28
CA SER A 152 -9.14 11.12 8.83
C SER A 152 -8.10 11.39 9.93
N ALA A 153 -7.86 10.42 10.81
CA ALA A 153 -6.85 10.55 11.86
C ALA A 153 -5.43 10.61 11.26
N LEU A 154 -5.14 9.78 10.25
CA LEU A 154 -3.85 9.78 9.54
C LEU A 154 -3.59 11.14 8.87
N LEU A 155 -4.59 11.71 8.19
CA LEU A 155 -4.51 13.06 7.62
C LEU A 155 -4.20 14.10 8.69
N GLY A 156 -4.89 14.06 9.84
CA GLY A 156 -4.66 14.96 10.99
C GLY A 156 -3.26 14.83 11.60
N HIS A 157 -2.61 13.68 11.42
CA HIS A 157 -1.23 13.39 11.87
C HIS A 157 -0.18 13.60 10.77
N GLY A 158 -0.55 14.18 9.62
CA GLY A 158 0.40 14.62 8.60
C GLY A 158 0.57 13.67 7.41
N ALA A 159 -0.20 12.59 7.30
CA ALA A 159 -0.26 11.82 6.07
C ALA A 159 -0.79 12.68 4.92
N ARG A 160 -0.17 12.58 3.75
CA ARG A 160 -0.64 13.25 2.52
C ARG A 160 -1.51 12.33 1.68
N GLY A 161 -1.29 11.03 1.77
CA GLY A 161 -2.06 10.05 1.02
C GLY A 161 -2.27 8.74 1.78
N VAL A 162 -3.25 7.97 1.31
CA VAL A 162 -3.53 6.61 1.79
C VAL A 162 -3.66 5.68 0.60
N VAL A 163 -3.08 4.49 0.73
CA VAL A 163 -3.16 3.43 -0.28
C VAL A 163 -4.17 2.37 0.19
N PHE A 164 -5.19 2.13 -0.58
CA PHE A 164 -6.19 1.08 -0.40
C PHE A 164 -5.97 -0.04 -1.42
N PHE A 165 -5.55 -1.25 -1.05
CA PHE A 165 -5.10 -1.76 0.23
C PHE A 165 -3.84 -2.60 0.04
N ASN A 166 -3.14 -2.90 1.14
CA ASN A 166 -2.16 -3.98 1.12
C ASN A 166 -2.90 -5.32 0.95
N ARG A 167 -2.32 -6.22 0.16
CA ARG A 167 -2.85 -7.56 -0.01
C ARG A 167 -2.21 -8.50 1.01
N PHE A 168 -3.06 -9.17 1.79
CA PHE A 168 -2.61 -10.22 2.69
C PHE A 168 -2.49 -11.56 1.97
N PHE A 169 -1.55 -12.31 2.43
CA PHE A 169 -1.43 -13.73 2.17
C PHE A 169 -2.52 -14.44 2.98
N GLU A 170 -3.58 -14.88 2.31
CA GLU A 170 -4.63 -15.67 2.96
C GLU A 170 -4.20 -17.15 2.90
N PRO A 171 -3.98 -17.82 4.03
CA PRO A 171 -3.64 -19.24 4.01
C PRO A 171 -4.83 -20.06 3.53
N ASP A 172 -4.57 -21.12 2.78
CA ASP A 172 -5.54 -22.16 2.44
C ASP A 172 -5.25 -23.44 3.24
N VAL A 173 -6.12 -24.42 3.16
CA VAL A 173 -6.02 -25.68 3.92
C VAL A 173 -5.98 -26.86 2.97
N ASP A 174 -4.91 -27.67 3.05
CA ASP A 174 -4.86 -29.01 2.48
C ASP A 174 -5.60 -29.96 3.42
N VAL A 175 -6.80 -30.36 3.02
CA VAL A 175 -7.69 -31.20 3.85
C VAL A 175 -7.17 -32.61 4.02
N GLU A 176 -6.40 -33.13 3.07
CA GLU A 176 -5.83 -34.49 3.13
C GLU A 176 -4.62 -34.55 4.05
N ARG A 177 -3.79 -33.50 4.01
CA ARG A 177 -2.59 -33.40 4.88
C ARG A 177 -2.88 -32.75 6.21
N MET A 178 -4.04 -32.09 6.36
CA MET A 178 -4.43 -31.30 7.54
C MET A 178 -3.37 -30.25 7.90
N THR A 179 -2.90 -29.53 6.85
CA THR A 179 -1.89 -28.47 7.00
C THR A 179 -2.35 -27.20 6.28
N PHE A 180 -1.86 -26.05 6.73
CA PHE A 180 -1.98 -24.83 5.95
C PHE A 180 -1.08 -24.89 4.72
N VAL A 181 -1.58 -24.35 3.61
CA VAL A 181 -0.84 -24.18 2.36
C VAL A 181 -0.85 -22.71 1.95
N GLU A 182 0.19 -22.30 1.25
CA GLU A 182 0.31 -20.94 0.75
C GLU A 182 -0.66 -20.71 -0.42
N SER A 183 -1.41 -19.63 -0.37
CA SER A 183 -2.17 -19.15 -1.51
C SER A 183 -1.27 -18.39 -2.48
N SER A 184 -1.80 -18.05 -3.66
CA SER A 184 -1.06 -17.26 -4.65
C SER A 184 -0.63 -15.90 -4.09
N PRO A 185 0.64 -15.48 -4.25
CA PRO A 185 1.08 -14.14 -3.90
C PRO A 185 0.50 -13.06 -4.82
N TYR A 186 -0.06 -13.47 -5.96
CA TYR A 186 -0.60 -12.57 -6.98
C TYR A 186 -2.07 -12.26 -6.73
N SER A 187 -2.44 -10.99 -6.93
CA SER A 187 -3.84 -10.57 -6.85
C SER A 187 -4.65 -11.07 -8.04
N GLU A 188 -5.96 -11.16 -7.86
CA GLU A 188 -6.92 -11.41 -8.94
C GLU A 188 -7.69 -10.13 -9.30
N PRO A 189 -8.14 -9.96 -10.57
CA PRO A 189 -8.91 -8.79 -10.98
C PRO A 189 -10.19 -8.55 -10.17
N THR A 190 -10.78 -9.61 -9.62
CA THR A 190 -11.99 -9.55 -8.80
C THR A 190 -11.79 -8.83 -7.47
N GLU A 191 -10.57 -8.81 -6.95
CA GLU A 191 -10.22 -8.17 -5.68
C GLU A 191 -10.39 -6.64 -5.75
N LEU A 192 -10.26 -6.04 -6.92
CA LEU A 192 -10.45 -4.59 -7.13
C LEU A 192 -11.82 -4.09 -6.64
N ARG A 193 -12.87 -4.90 -6.74
CA ARG A 193 -14.23 -4.49 -6.33
C ARG A 193 -14.31 -4.09 -4.86
N ASN A 194 -13.54 -4.75 -4.01
CA ASN A 194 -13.49 -4.43 -2.58
C ASN A 194 -12.86 -3.06 -2.33
N VAL A 195 -11.89 -2.69 -3.17
CA VAL A 195 -11.16 -1.42 -3.07
C VAL A 195 -11.99 -0.25 -3.59
N LEU A 196 -12.64 -0.40 -4.75
CA LEU A 196 -13.39 0.67 -5.43
C LEU A 196 -14.43 1.31 -4.52
N ARG A 197 -15.18 0.51 -3.76
CA ARG A 197 -16.19 1.02 -2.82
C ARG A 197 -15.57 1.92 -1.76
N MET A 198 -14.43 1.52 -1.19
CA MET A 198 -13.78 2.28 -0.12
C MET A 198 -13.19 3.59 -0.65
N VAL A 199 -12.59 3.55 -1.84
CA VAL A 199 -12.07 4.75 -2.51
C VAL A 199 -13.23 5.72 -2.83
N ALA A 200 -14.32 5.23 -3.43
CA ALA A 200 -15.47 6.08 -3.78
C ALA A 200 -16.09 6.79 -2.58
N ILE A 201 -16.13 6.14 -1.43
CA ILE A 201 -16.62 6.78 -0.20
C ILE A 201 -15.58 7.75 0.36
N CYS A 202 -14.31 7.30 0.48
CA CYS A 202 -13.25 8.08 1.11
C CYS A 202 -12.96 9.37 0.34
N SER A 203 -12.89 9.33 -1.00
CA SER A 203 -12.68 10.51 -1.85
C SER A 203 -13.79 11.58 -1.69
N ALA A 204 -15.01 11.14 -1.38
CA ALA A 204 -16.13 12.05 -1.15
C ALA A 204 -16.11 12.69 0.24
N VAL A 205 -15.69 11.95 1.29
CA VAL A 205 -15.71 12.41 2.68
C VAL A 205 -14.42 13.07 3.13
N LEU A 206 -13.29 12.77 2.48
CA LEU A 206 -11.96 13.31 2.76
C LEU A 206 -11.30 13.80 1.45
N PRO A 207 -11.85 14.84 0.79
CA PRO A 207 -11.38 15.29 -0.53
C PRO A 207 -9.98 15.93 -0.50
N GLN A 208 -9.40 16.17 0.65
CA GLN A 208 -8.05 16.71 0.84
C GLN A 208 -6.98 15.61 1.02
N LEU A 209 -7.37 14.34 1.04
CA LEU A 209 -6.49 13.20 1.19
C LEU A 209 -6.30 12.53 -0.16
N ASP A 210 -5.07 12.44 -0.62
CA ASP A 210 -4.74 11.72 -1.86
C ASP A 210 -4.96 10.22 -1.68
N LEU A 211 -5.72 9.61 -2.58
CA LEU A 211 -6.04 8.19 -2.51
C LEU A 211 -5.34 7.42 -3.63
N SER A 212 -4.68 6.34 -3.25
CA SER A 212 -4.13 5.39 -4.22
C SER A 212 -4.84 4.04 -4.11
N VAL A 213 -5.09 3.43 -5.27
CA VAL A 213 -5.64 2.07 -5.37
C VAL A 213 -4.50 1.08 -5.52
N SER A 214 -4.54 0.01 -4.76
CA SER A 214 -3.66 -1.14 -4.90
C SER A 214 -4.48 -2.43 -4.82
N THR A 215 -3.99 -3.51 -5.44
CA THR A 215 -4.65 -4.82 -5.50
C THR A 215 -5.74 -4.92 -6.57
N GLY A 216 -5.65 -5.95 -7.39
CA GLY A 216 -6.65 -6.26 -8.42
C GLY A 216 -6.57 -5.39 -9.69
N VAL A 217 -5.50 -4.61 -9.87
CA VAL A 217 -5.28 -3.78 -11.07
C VAL A 217 -4.48 -4.57 -12.09
N HIS A 218 -5.13 -5.02 -13.16
CA HIS A 218 -4.55 -5.90 -14.17
C HIS A 218 -4.60 -5.36 -15.61
N ASP A 219 -5.34 -4.26 -15.84
CA ASP A 219 -5.54 -3.65 -17.15
C ASP A 219 -5.96 -2.18 -17.03
N GLY A 220 -6.05 -1.48 -18.16
CA GLY A 220 -6.44 -0.06 -18.22
C GLY A 220 -7.89 0.19 -17.81
N GLU A 221 -8.79 -0.77 -17.96
CA GLU A 221 -10.17 -0.65 -17.48
C GLU A 221 -10.22 -0.56 -15.96
N ALA A 222 -9.39 -1.37 -15.27
CA ALA A 222 -9.23 -1.33 -13.82
C ALA A 222 -8.73 0.06 -13.35
N VAL A 223 -7.78 0.66 -14.08
CA VAL A 223 -7.28 2.01 -13.79
C VAL A 223 -8.39 3.05 -13.94
N VAL A 224 -9.14 3.03 -15.04
CA VAL A 224 -10.27 3.97 -15.26
C VAL A 224 -11.32 3.82 -14.16
N LYS A 225 -11.65 2.60 -13.74
CA LYS A 225 -12.58 2.36 -12.62
C LYS A 225 -12.09 3.02 -11.33
N ALA A 226 -10.81 2.90 -11.02
CA ALA A 226 -10.21 3.52 -9.83
C ALA A 226 -10.28 5.06 -9.89
N LEU A 227 -9.93 5.66 -11.03
CA LEU A 227 -9.99 7.10 -11.25
C LEU A 227 -11.43 7.63 -11.16
N LEU A 228 -12.40 6.95 -11.76
CA LEU A 228 -13.83 7.30 -11.65
C LEU A 228 -14.33 7.27 -10.20
N CYS A 229 -13.79 6.39 -9.36
CA CYS A 229 -14.08 6.35 -7.92
C CYS A 229 -13.37 7.44 -7.13
N GLY A 230 -12.41 8.16 -7.72
CA GLY A 230 -11.72 9.28 -7.08
C GLY A 230 -10.30 8.96 -6.59
N ALA A 231 -9.65 7.92 -7.14
CA ALA A 231 -8.24 7.69 -6.90
C ALA A 231 -7.38 8.74 -7.62
N GLU A 232 -6.32 9.21 -6.95
CA GLU A 232 -5.29 10.07 -7.54
C GLU A 232 -4.21 9.25 -8.23
N ALA A 233 -3.93 8.06 -7.71
CA ALA A 233 -2.93 7.15 -8.26
C ALA A 233 -3.40 5.69 -8.21
N VAL A 234 -2.76 4.85 -9.03
CA VAL A 234 -3.04 3.41 -9.09
C VAL A 234 -1.72 2.65 -9.06
N GLN A 235 -1.56 1.74 -8.11
CA GLN A 235 -0.38 0.90 -7.98
C GLN A 235 -0.58 -0.42 -8.72
N VAL A 236 0.40 -0.78 -9.55
CA VAL A 236 0.41 -2.00 -10.35
C VAL A 236 1.63 -2.83 -9.97
N CYS A 237 1.41 -4.09 -9.59
CA CYS A 237 2.49 -5.02 -9.26
C CYS A 237 2.28 -6.36 -9.96
N THR A 238 1.21 -7.09 -9.66
CA THR A 238 0.92 -8.42 -10.22
C THR A 238 0.91 -8.42 -11.74
N ALA A 239 0.29 -7.43 -12.38
CA ALA A 239 0.22 -7.37 -13.83
C ALA A 239 1.62 -7.22 -14.47
N ILE A 240 2.53 -6.46 -13.84
CA ILE A 240 3.92 -6.33 -14.29
C ILE A 240 4.64 -7.68 -14.16
N HIS A 241 4.47 -8.41 -13.07
CA HIS A 241 5.06 -9.73 -12.88
C HIS A 241 4.57 -10.75 -13.90
N GLN A 242 3.30 -10.68 -14.28
CA GLN A 242 2.68 -11.64 -15.19
C GLN A 242 2.87 -11.31 -16.68
N LYS A 243 2.89 -10.02 -17.03
CA LYS A 243 2.83 -9.54 -18.42
C LYS A 243 4.05 -8.71 -18.85
N GLY A 244 4.96 -8.37 -17.92
CA GLY A 244 6.07 -7.46 -18.22
C GLY A 244 5.72 -5.99 -17.99
N PHE A 245 6.70 -5.12 -18.22
CA PHE A 245 6.55 -3.68 -17.97
C PHE A 245 5.70 -2.97 -19.02
N GLU A 246 5.56 -3.56 -20.20
CA GLU A 246 4.76 -3.05 -21.33
C GLU A 246 3.29 -2.86 -20.94
N VAL A 247 2.80 -3.61 -19.95
CA VAL A 247 1.43 -3.47 -19.44
C VAL A 247 1.13 -2.05 -18.94
N ILE A 248 2.15 -1.31 -18.50
CA ILE A 248 1.99 0.10 -18.06
C ILE A 248 1.63 0.98 -19.26
N ALA A 249 2.33 0.81 -20.37
CA ALA A 249 2.03 1.55 -21.60
C ALA A 249 0.64 1.19 -22.15
N GLU A 250 0.28 -0.10 -22.13
CA GLU A 250 -1.06 -0.56 -22.53
C GLU A 250 -2.18 0.06 -21.67
N MET A 251 -1.95 0.19 -20.36
CA MET A 251 -2.88 0.85 -19.45
C MET A 251 -3.04 2.33 -19.77
N ASN A 252 -1.94 3.05 -20.02
CA ASN A 252 -1.96 4.46 -20.39
C ASN A 252 -2.70 4.67 -21.72
N GLU A 253 -2.39 3.87 -22.75
CA GLU A 253 -3.10 3.92 -24.03
C GLU A 253 -4.60 3.63 -23.90
N TYR A 254 -4.97 2.73 -22.99
CA TYR A 254 -6.38 2.45 -22.73
C TYR A 254 -7.08 3.67 -22.14
N ILE A 255 -6.45 4.36 -21.18
CA ILE A 255 -6.99 5.57 -20.54
C ILE A 255 -7.18 6.65 -21.58
N ASP A 256 -6.19 6.89 -22.42
CA ASP A 256 -6.24 7.92 -23.49
C ASP A 256 -7.39 7.64 -24.47
N ARG A 257 -7.45 6.42 -25.03
CA ARG A 257 -8.52 6.02 -25.96
C ARG A 257 -9.91 6.06 -25.31
N TRP A 258 -10.00 5.71 -24.03
CA TRP A 258 -11.27 5.75 -23.29
C TRP A 258 -11.69 7.21 -23.05
N SER A 259 -10.78 8.07 -22.64
CA SER A 259 -11.03 9.50 -22.40
C SER A 259 -11.50 10.20 -23.67
N GLU A 260 -10.81 9.98 -24.80
CA GLU A 260 -11.22 10.50 -26.11
C GLU A 260 -12.65 10.06 -26.51
N ARG A 261 -12.97 8.76 -26.35
CA ARG A 261 -14.34 8.26 -26.67
C ARG A 261 -15.41 8.88 -25.77
N GLN A 262 -15.06 9.25 -24.54
CA GLN A 262 -15.98 9.88 -23.59
C GLN A 262 -16.00 11.40 -23.70
N GLY A 263 -15.11 11.99 -24.49
CA GLY A 263 -15.01 13.43 -24.71
C GLY A 263 -14.33 14.18 -23.56
N PHE A 264 -13.44 13.52 -22.80
CA PHE A 264 -12.66 14.13 -21.73
C PHE A 264 -11.29 14.57 -22.22
N GLY A 265 -10.89 15.81 -21.90
CA GLY A 265 -9.59 16.37 -22.23
C GLY A 265 -8.53 16.18 -21.15
N SER A 266 -8.92 15.78 -19.93
CA SER A 266 -8.00 15.56 -18.82
C SER A 266 -8.56 14.54 -17.82
N LEU A 267 -7.68 13.98 -16.97
CA LEU A 267 -8.07 13.07 -15.89
C LEU A 267 -9.01 13.74 -14.89
N ASP A 268 -8.81 15.03 -14.61
CA ASP A 268 -9.58 15.78 -13.62
C ASP A 268 -11.05 15.95 -14.02
N GLU A 269 -11.37 15.88 -15.32
CA GLU A 269 -12.73 15.99 -15.80
C GLU A 269 -13.59 14.76 -15.45
N PHE A 270 -12.98 13.60 -15.22
CA PHE A 270 -13.73 12.40 -14.89
C PHE A 270 -13.36 11.78 -13.53
N ARG A 271 -12.26 12.20 -12.91
CA ARG A 271 -11.87 11.70 -11.59
C ARG A 271 -12.98 11.96 -10.58
N GLY A 272 -13.34 10.94 -9.82
CA GLY A 272 -14.36 11.02 -8.79
C GLY A 272 -15.80 11.16 -9.27
N ARG A 273 -16.09 11.06 -10.57
CA ARG A 273 -17.48 11.13 -11.08
C ARG A 273 -18.40 10.07 -10.48
N LEU A 274 -17.87 8.93 -10.07
CA LEU A 274 -18.58 7.84 -9.41
C LEU A 274 -18.28 7.75 -7.92
N ASN A 275 -17.81 8.82 -7.28
CA ASN A 275 -17.67 8.83 -5.83
C ASN A 275 -19.04 8.93 -5.12
N PHE A 276 -19.05 8.62 -3.83
CA PHE A 276 -20.28 8.58 -3.01
C PHE A 276 -21.09 9.89 -3.00
N LYS A 277 -20.45 11.01 -3.22
CA LYS A 277 -21.11 12.33 -3.26
C LYS A 277 -21.84 12.56 -4.58
N ASN A 278 -21.29 12.06 -5.67
CA ASN A 278 -21.81 12.26 -7.03
C ASN A 278 -22.74 11.13 -7.46
N ASP A 279 -22.51 9.91 -6.99
CA ASP A 279 -23.40 8.77 -7.24
C ASP A 279 -24.28 8.52 -6.03
N THR A 280 -25.55 8.93 -6.15
CA THR A 280 -26.58 8.72 -5.13
C THR A 280 -27.22 7.34 -5.22
N SER A 281 -26.67 6.43 -6.04
CA SER A 281 -27.21 5.08 -6.19
C SER A 281 -27.18 4.33 -4.86
N ALA A 282 -28.16 3.43 -4.69
CA ALA A 282 -28.24 2.57 -3.50
C ALA A 282 -27.04 1.61 -3.33
N MET A 283 -26.07 1.61 -4.28
CA MET A 283 -24.88 0.76 -4.29
C MET A 283 -24.01 0.93 -3.05
N PHE A 284 -23.93 2.15 -2.51
CA PHE A 284 -23.14 2.46 -1.31
C PHE A 284 -23.93 2.30 -0.01
N GLN A 285 -25.25 2.15 -0.10
CA GLN A 285 -26.14 2.09 1.06
C GLN A 285 -26.52 0.65 1.42
N ARG A 286 -26.99 0.47 2.65
CA ARG A 286 -27.45 -0.82 3.15
C ARG A 286 -28.61 -1.39 2.32
N VAL A 287 -29.41 -0.55 1.71
CA VAL A 287 -30.55 -0.94 0.85
C VAL A 287 -30.15 -1.70 -0.41
N GLN A 288 -28.86 -1.80 -0.74
CA GLN A 288 -28.40 -2.67 -1.84
C GLN A 288 -28.90 -4.10 -1.72
N TYR A 289 -29.08 -4.63 -0.50
CA TYR A 289 -29.64 -5.97 -0.29
C TYR A 289 -31.04 -6.11 -0.85
N MET A 290 -31.86 -5.06 -0.77
CA MET A 290 -33.24 -5.07 -1.32
C MET A 290 -33.24 -5.08 -2.84
N LYS A 291 -32.20 -4.57 -3.49
CA LYS A 291 -32.06 -4.55 -4.95
C LYS A 291 -31.74 -5.93 -5.52
N TYR A 292 -30.93 -6.72 -4.80
CA TYR A 292 -30.51 -8.04 -5.25
C TYR A 292 -31.47 -9.16 -4.88
N PHE A 293 -32.31 -8.92 -3.87
CA PHE A 293 -33.35 -9.83 -3.44
C PHE A 293 -34.71 -9.09 -3.45
N PRO A 294 -35.20 -8.68 -4.64
CA PRO A 294 -36.55 -8.15 -4.68
C PRO A 294 -37.48 -9.24 -4.12
N SER A 295 -38.23 -8.91 -3.06
CA SER A 295 -39.33 -9.78 -2.63
C SER A 295 -40.19 -10.00 -3.85
N GLU A 296 -40.35 -11.25 -4.25
CA GLU A 296 -41.38 -11.62 -5.22
C GLU A 296 -42.72 -11.19 -4.62
N ALA A 297 -43.06 -9.94 -4.86
CA ALA A 297 -44.46 -9.51 -4.71
C ALA A 297 -45.20 -10.18 -5.83
N LYS A 298 -45.84 -11.30 -5.50
CA LYS A 298 -46.91 -11.86 -6.31
C LYS A 298 -48.09 -10.89 -6.36
#